data_03fc1cc20afe29c59c7e09b865ab8fbf
#
_entry.id   03fc1cc20afe29c59c7e09b865ab8fbf
#
_cell.length_a   1.000
_cell.length_b   1.000
_cell.length_c   1.000
_cell.angle_alpha   90.00
_cell.angle_beta   90.00
_cell.angle_gamma   90.00
#
_symmetry.space_group_name_H-M   'P 1'
#
loop_
_entity.id
_entity.type
_entity.pdbx_description
1 polymer ?
#
loop_
_entity_poly.entity_id
_entity_poly.type
_entity_poly.pdbx_seq_one_letter_code
_entity_poly.pdbx_strand_id
1 'polypeptide(L)'
;MVALEGWNPPAPLEDTTSSEIVIEAPAERVWAQLHDIRDLPPTENLLFQFGVAHPMSTATDGEGVGAARLCKLSTGDMPEIITVWKPGQELRFKVLSTPPSMSELGFFGQTIDTTHIHSAYASLEGGFRLTTLPDGRTRLTGESHYLLNIAPAAYWNLWTEEIVHMVQLRVLEHVKTRAEAGSKSPK
;
A
#
# COMPACT_ATOMS: atom_id res chain seq x y z
N MET A 1 30.20 28.55 -26.50
CA MET A 1 29.88 27.26 -25.87
C MET A 1 29.69 27.53 -24.38
N VAL A 2 28.45 27.76 -23.94
CA VAL A 2 28.16 28.01 -22.53
C VAL A 2 27.98 26.64 -21.90
N ALA A 3 28.88 26.29 -20.99
CA ALA A 3 28.82 25.07 -20.21
C ALA A 3 27.58 25.18 -19.30
N LEU A 4 26.67 24.24 -19.43
CA LEU A 4 25.57 24.00 -18.45
C LEU A 4 26.18 23.31 -17.21
N GLU A 5 27.08 24.03 -16.52
CA GLU A 5 27.57 23.61 -15.22
C GLU A 5 26.50 23.91 -14.18
N GLY A 6 26.00 22.90 -13.50
CA GLY A 6 25.32 23.06 -12.21
C GLY A 6 23.87 22.66 -12.10
N TRP A 7 23.30 21.84 -13.01
CA TRP A 7 22.01 21.21 -12.67
C TRP A 7 22.25 20.01 -11.75
N ASN A 8 22.18 20.25 -10.45
CA ASN A 8 22.09 19.17 -9.46
C ASN A 8 20.63 18.72 -9.41
N PRO A 9 20.30 17.47 -9.73
CA PRO A 9 18.95 16.97 -9.50
C PRO A 9 18.61 17.15 -8.02
N PRO A 10 17.35 17.55 -7.70
CA PRO A 10 16.94 17.67 -6.32
C PRO A 10 17.12 16.33 -5.60
N ALA A 11 17.49 16.38 -4.33
CA ALA A 11 17.59 15.19 -3.51
C ALA A 11 16.22 14.46 -3.45
N PRO A 12 16.21 13.13 -3.50
CA PRO A 12 14.99 12.35 -3.29
C PRO A 12 14.35 12.70 -1.93
N LEU A 13 13.02 12.72 -1.89
CA LEU A 13 12.26 12.92 -0.67
C LEU A 13 11.77 11.57 -0.16
N GLU A 14 12.13 11.23 1.07
CA GLU A 14 11.52 10.11 1.79
C GLU A 14 10.40 10.64 2.69
N ASP A 15 9.26 9.95 2.71
CA ASP A 15 8.12 10.31 3.56
C ASP A 15 7.34 9.07 3.99
N THR A 16 6.46 9.26 5.00
CA THR A 16 5.62 8.21 5.57
C THR A 16 4.18 8.70 5.68
N THR A 17 3.27 7.97 5.05
CA THR A 17 1.83 8.20 5.17
C THR A 17 1.21 7.12 6.04
N SER A 18 0.26 7.49 6.90
CA SER A 18 -0.51 6.58 7.73
C SER A 18 -2.00 6.85 7.65
N SER A 19 -2.79 5.78 7.68
CA SER A 19 -4.25 5.82 7.75
C SER A 19 -4.73 4.90 8.85
N GLU A 20 -5.83 5.25 9.51
CA GLU A 20 -6.40 4.41 10.56
C GLU A 20 -7.92 4.28 10.44
N ILE A 21 -8.42 3.13 10.87
CA ILE A 21 -9.84 2.87 11.03
C ILE A 21 -10.12 2.09 12.32
N VAL A 22 -11.36 2.16 12.79
CA VAL A 22 -11.83 1.33 13.90
C VAL A 22 -12.70 0.19 13.35
N ILE A 23 -12.41 -1.02 13.83
CA ILE A 23 -13.06 -2.27 13.42
C ILE A 23 -13.82 -2.85 14.61
N GLU A 24 -15.07 -3.21 14.42
CA GLU A 24 -15.98 -3.83 15.41
C GLU A 24 -15.66 -5.33 15.59
N ALA A 25 -14.38 -5.64 15.80
CA ALA A 25 -13.89 -6.99 15.99
C ALA A 25 -12.63 -7.00 16.87
N PRO A 26 -12.35 -8.11 17.60
CA PRO A 26 -11.13 -8.27 18.39
C PRO A 26 -9.89 -8.41 17.49
N ALA A 27 -8.72 -8.06 18.03
CA ALA A 27 -7.46 -7.99 17.30
C ALA A 27 -7.06 -9.30 16.61
N GLU A 28 -7.37 -10.44 17.19
CA GLU A 28 -7.07 -11.76 16.62
C GLU A 28 -7.83 -12.00 15.31
N ARG A 29 -9.08 -11.54 15.25
CA ARG A 29 -9.91 -11.67 14.04
C ARG A 29 -9.45 -10.72 12.94
N VAL A 30 -9.04 -9.50 13.30
CA VAL A 30 -8.45 -8.54 12.37
C VAL A 30 -7.13 -9.08 11.84
N TRP A 31 -6.28 -9.60 12.72
CA TRP A 31 -4.99 -10.20 12.37
C TRP A 31 -5.12 -11.31 11.33
N ALA A 32 -6.10 -12.20 11.49
CA ALA A 32 -6.35 -13.31 10.57
C ALA A 32 -6.67 -12.84 9.14
N GLN A 33 -7.06 -11.58 8.92
CA GLN A 33 -7.35 -11.03 7.60
C GLN A 33 -6.14 -10.34 6.95
N LEU A 34 -5.03 -10.11 7.69
CA LEU A 34 -3.87 -9.37 7.19
C LEU A 34 -2.87 -10.23 6.42
N HIS A 35 -2.87 -11.54 6.67
CA HIS A 35 -1.91 -12.45 6.04
C HIS A 35 -2.19 -12.61 4.55
N ASP A 36 -3.45 -12.89 4.20
CA ASP A 36 -3.94 -13.09 2.86
C ASP A 36 -5.12 -12.17 2.58
N ILE A 37 -4.85 -11.07 1.93
CA ILE A 37 -5.90 -10.16 1.50
C ILE A 37 -6.31 -10.59 0.09
N ARG A 38 -7.38 -11.37 0.01
CA ARG A 38 -7.94 -11.89 -1.25
C ARG A 38 -9.20 -11.14 -1.62
N ASP A 39 -9.52 -11.18 -2.92
CA ASP A 39 -10.81 -10.72 -3.43
C ASP A 39 -11.13 -9.26 -3.06
N LEU A 40 -10.13 -8.37 -3.17
CA LEU A 40 -10.41 -6.94 -3.10
C LEU A 40 -11.41 -6.59 -4.21
N PRO A 41 -12.57 -6.00 -3.87
CA PRO A 41 -13.60 -5.72 -4.85
C PRO A 41 -13.09 -4.78 -5.95
N PRO A 42 -13.69 -4.76 -7.14
CA PRO A 42 -13.41 -3.75 -8.15
C PRO A 42 -13.52 -2.34 -7.55
N THR A 43 -12.69 -1.42 -8.04
CA THR A 43 -12.69 -0.05 -7.54
C THR A 43 -13.61 0.86 -8.36
N GLU A 44 -14.37 1.70 -7.68
CA GLU A 44 -15.13 2.80 -8.28
C GLU A 44 -14.33 4.11 -8.33
N ASN A 45 -13.15 4.13 -7.71
CA ASN A 45 -12.29 5.32 -7.70
C ASN A 45 -11.73 5.60 -9.09
N LEU A 46 -12.00 6.79 -9.61
CA LEU A 46 -11.60 7.20 -10.97
C LEU A 46 -10.09 7.18 -11.19
N LEU A 47 -9.28 7.57 -10.19
CA LEU A 47 -7.82 7.53 -10.31
C LEU A 47 -7.31 6.12 -10.56
N PHE A 48 -7.87 5.12 -9.86
CA PHE A 48 -7.51 3.73 -10.08
C PHE A 48 -8.01 3.20 -11.42
N GLN A 49 -9.18 3.66 -11.88
CA GLN A 49 -9.69 3.34 -13.22
C GLN A 49 -8.83 3.97 -14.32
N PHE A 50 -8.24 5.14 -14.08
CA PHE A 50 -7.29 5.79 -15.00
C PHE A 50 -5.85 5.25 -14.91
N GLY A 51 -5.64 4.13 -14.22
CA GLY A 51 -4.39 3.40 -14.28
C GLY A 51 -3.46 3.60 -13.10
N VAL A 52 -3.82 4.38 -12.07
CA VAL A 52 -3.02 4.47 -10.84
C VAL A 52 -2.95 3.09 -10.17
N ALA A 53 -1.74 2.68 -9.80
CA ALA A 53 -1.48 1.40 -9.15
C ALA A 53 -2.29 1.26 -7.86
N HIS A 54 -2.97 0.12 -7.71
CA HIS A 54 -3.75 -0.19 -6.52
C HIS A 54 -3.70 -1.68 -6.21
N PRO A 55 -3.82 -2.09 -4.93
CA PRO A 55 -3.79 -3.48 -4.52
C PRO A 55 -4.98 -4.28 -5.07
N MET A 56 -4.68 -5.47 -5.58
CA MET A 56 -5.64 -6.46 -6.04
C MET A 56 -5.73 -7.62 -5.05
N SER A 57 -4.60 -8.08 -4.55
CA SER A 57 -4.51 -9.14 -3.55
C SER A 57 -3.14 -9.15 -2.89
N THR A 58 -3.04 -9.79 -1.73
CA THR A 58 -1.75 -10.16 -1.13
C THR A 58 -1.77 -11.61 -0.68
N ALA A 59 -0.62 -12.27 -0.78
CA ALA A 59 -0.43 -13.63 -0.29
C ALA A 59 0.90 -13.72 0.45
N THR A 60 0.92 -14.40 1.59
CA THR A 60 2.13 -14.62 2.38
C THR A 60 2.46 -16.12 2.34
N ASP A 61 3.70 -16.45 2.01
CA ASP A 61 4.21 -17.83 1.99
C ASP A 61 4.88 -18.13 3.34
N GLY A 62 4.17 -18.87 4.17
CA GLY A 62 4.57 -19.18 5.55
C GLY A 62 4.19 -18.09 6.55
N GLU A 63 4.79 -18.18 7.75
CA GLU A 63 4.55 -17.29 8.88
C GLU A 63 5.89 -16.83 9.50
N GLY A 64 5.85 -15.65 10.13
CA GLY A 64 6.98 -15.12 10.85
C GLY A 64 7.88 -14.18 10.05
N VAL A 65 8.92 -13.71 10.74
CA VAL A 65 9.94 -12.84 10.13
C VAL A 65 10.72 -13.63 9.09
N GLY A 66 10.94 -13.03 7.92
CA GLY A 66 11.60 -13.65 6.77
C GLY A 66 10.65 -14.34 5.81
N ALA A 67 9.36 -14.48 6.13
CA ALA A 67 8.37 -15.03 5.19
C ALA A 67 8.25 -14.13 3.97
N ALA A 68 8.15 -14.72 2.79
CA ALA A 68 7.91 -14.00 1.55
C ALA A 68 6.44 -13.58 1.46
N ARG A 69 6.20 -12.35 1.03
CA ARG A 69 4.88 -11.82 0.79
C ARG A 69 4.82 -11.20 -0.60
N LEU A 70 3.77 -11.52 -1.33
CA LEU A 70 3.54 -10.96 -2.65
C LEU A 70 2.29 -10.08 -2.62
N CYS A 71 2.48 -8.79 -2.86
CA CYS A 71 1.38 -7.88 -3.12
C CYS A 71 1.19 -7.73 -4.63
N LYS A 72 0.03 -8.11 -5.14
CA LYS A 72 -0.33 -7.90 -6.55
C LYS A 72 -1.02 -6.56 -6.68
N LEU A 73 -0.39 -5.67 -7.43
CA LEU A 73 -0.98 -4.38 -7.83
C LEU A 73 -1.57 -4.50 -9.24
N SER A 74 -2.43 -3.57 -9.61
CA SER A 74 -2.99 -3.47 -10.96
C SER A 74 -1.94 -3.28 -12.06
N THR A 75 -0.75 -2.83 -11.71
CA THR A 75 0.37 -2.53 -12.61
C THR A 75 1.48 -3.58 -12.59
N GLY A 76 1.42 -4.55 -11.69
CA GLY A 76 2.42 -5.62 -11.57
C GLY A 76 2.60 -6.14 -10.16
N ASP A 77 3.53 -7.06 -10.01
CA ASP A 77 3.84 -7.72 -8.75
C ASP A 77 4.83 -6.89 -7.91
N MET A 78 4.54 -6.77 -6.62
CA MET A 78 5.38 -6.11 -5.62
C MET A 78 5.79 -7.15 -4.57
N PRO A 79 6.97 -7.77 -4.74
CA PRO A 79 7.49 -8.74 -3.78
C PRO A 79 7.97 -8.04 -2.51
N GLU A 80 7.68 -8.65 -1.37
CA GLU A 80 7.93 -8.14 -0.04
C GLU A 80 8.53 -9.23 0.84
N ILE A 81 9.19 -8.84 1.93
CA ILE A 81 9.65 -9.76 2.97
C ILE A 81 9.19 -9.25 4.33
N ILE A 82 8.66 -10.14 5.15
CA ILE A 82 8.19 -9.80 6.51
C ILE A 82 9.38 -9.46 7.41
N THR A 83 9.35 -8.29 8.01
CA THR A 83 10.39 -7.80 8.94
C THR A 83 9.94 -7.79 10.39
N VAL A 84 8.62 -7.67 10.65
CA VAL A 84 8.03 -7.79 11.98
C VAL A 84 6.78 -8.65 11.89
N TRP A 85 6.70 -9.64 12.80
CA TRP A 85 5.56 -10.55 12.91
C TRP A 85 5.19 -10.69 14.38
N LYS A 86 4.22 -9.91 14.84
CA LYS A 86 3.67 -9.97 16.20
C LYS A 86 2.16 -10.19 16.11
N PRO A 87 1.69 -11.45 16.23
CA PRO A 87 0.28 -11.79 16.09
C PRO A 87 -0.63 -10.90 16.94
N GLY A 88 -1.67 -10.36 16.34
CA GLY A 88 -2.63 -9.47 16.98
C GLY A 88 -2.10 -8.07 17.31
N GLN A 89 -0.87 -7.72 16.96
CA GLN A 89 -0.25 -6.44 17.32
C GLN A 89 0.37 -5.70 16.13
N GLU A 90 1.31 -6.34 15.41
CA GLU A 90 2.09 -5.64 14.38
C GLU A 90 2.58 -6.59 13.29
N LEU A 91 2.35 -6.20 12.04
CA LEU A 91 2.91 -6.80 10.84
C LEU A 91 3.68 -5.71 10.09
N ARG A 92 4.98 -5.92 9.81
CA ARG A 92 5.76 -5.04 8.94
C ARG A 92 6.44 -5.84 7.84
N PHE A 93 6.63 -5.20 6.71
CA PHE A 93 7.31 -5.79 5.57
C PHE A 93 8.15 -4.74 4.85
N LYS A 94 9.26 -5.21 4.28
CA LYS A 94 10.12 -4.44 3.40
C LYS A 94 9.77 -4.80 1.96
N VAL A 95 9.64 -3.78 1.12
CA VAL A 95 9.42 -3.95 -0.32
C VAL A 95 10.76 -4.22 -1.01
N LEU A 96 10.82 -5.24 -1.85
CA LEU A 96 12.03 -5.63 -2.57
C LEU A 96 12.10 -4.96 -3.94
N SER A 97 10.95 -4.76 -4.59
CA SER A 97 10.84 -3.98 -5.83
C SER A 97 9.44 -3.41 -5.97
N THR A 98 9.35 -2.21 -6.54
CA THR A 98 8.08 -1.52 -6.78
C THR A 98 7.77 -1.58 -8.28
N PRO A 99 6.59 -2.09 -8.68
CA PRO A 99 6.15 -2.01 -10.07
C PRO A 99 5.80 -0.56 -10.45
N PRO A 100 5.51 -0.26 -11.72
CA PRO A 100 5.10 1.07 -12.13
C PRO A 100 3.98 1.64 -11.26
N SER A 101 4.09 2.92 -10.87
CA SER A 101 3.07 3.60 -10.06
C SER A 101 1.77 3.88 -10.82
N MET A 102 1.81 3.81 -12.15
CA MET A 102 0.62 3.87 -13.00
C MET A 102 0.86 3.20 -14.35
N SER A 103 -0.24 2.77 -14.98
CA SER A 103 -0.26 2.36 -16.38
C SER A 103 -1.00 3.43 -17.18
N GLU A 104 -0.37 3.96 -18.24
CA GLU A 104 -1.07 4.87 -19.14
C GLU A 104 -2.01 4.08 -20.06
N LEU A 105 -3.29 4.41 -20.00
CA LEU A 105 -4.27 3.96 -20.97
C LEU A 105 -4.13 4.82 -22.23
N GLY A 106 -3.40 4.35 -23.23
CA GLY A 106 -3.35 4.97 -24.54
C GLY A 106 -4.74 4.98 -25.20
N PHE A 107 -5.06 6.01 -26.00
CA PHE A 107 -6.34 6.21 -26.68
C PHE A 107 -6.81 5.02 -27.53
N PHE A 108 -5.94 4.04 -27.80
CA PHE A 108 -6.21 2.85 -28.60
C PHE A 108 -5.93 1.53 -27.85
N GLY A 109 -5.93 1.53 -26.51
CA GLY A 109 -5.65 0.32 -25.72
C GLY A 109 -4.19 -0.15 -25.76
N GLN A 110 -3.28 0.71 -26.21
CA GLN A 110 -1.84 0.46 -26.13
C GLN A 110 -1.32 0.96 -24.78
N THR A 111 -0.59 0.11 -24.06
CA THR A 111 0.14 0.53 -22.87
C THR A 111 1.33 1.38 -23.32
N ILE A 112 1.36 2.64 -22.94
CA ILE A 112 2.51 3.51 -23.20
C ILE A 112 3.53 3.21 -22.12
N ASP A 113 4.73 2.83 -22.52
CA ASP A 113 5.85 2.59 -21.59
C ASP A 113 6.35 3.93 -21.05
N THR A 114 6.01 4.23 -19.81
CA THR A 114 6.41 5.45 -19.10
C THR A 114 7.71 5.23 -18.33
N THR A 115 8.75 4.77 -18.99
CA THR A 115 10.07 4.48 -18.40
C THR A 115 10.59 5.63 -17.52
N HIS A 116 10.20 6.87 -17.82
CA HIS A 116 10.59 8.06 -17.05
C HIS A 116 9.86 8.22 -15.70
N ILE A 117 8.70 7.59 -15.53
CA ILE A 117 7.91 7.68 -14.29
C ILE A 117 8.20 6.48 -13.36
N HIS A 118 8.75 5.40 -13.90
CA HIS A 118 9.03 4.18 -13.12
C HIS A 118 10.00 4.41 -11.95
N SER A 119 10.89 5.39 -12.04
CA SER A 119 11.83 5.74 -10.97
C SER A 119 11.37 6.89 -10.09
N ALA A 120 10.21 7.48 -10.38
CA ALA A 120 9.72 8.65 -9.65
C ALA A 120 9.19 8.32 -8.25
N TYR A 121 8.68 7.10 -8.05
CA TYR A 121 8.15 6.61 -6.79
C TYR A 121 8.68 5.19 -6.51
N ALA A 122 9.10 4.96 -5.27
CA ALA A 122 9.42 3.63 -4.76
C ALA A 122 8.81 3.43 -3.38
N SER A 123 8.06 2.35 -3.20
CA SER A 123 7.66 1.89 -1.87
C SER A 123 8.85 1.20 -1.20
N LEU A 124 9.17 1.57 0.02
CA LEU A 124 10.31 1.04 0.77
C LEU A 124 9.86 0.02 1.81
N GLU A 125 8.92 0.42 2.66
CA GLU A 125 8.39 -0.39 3.74
C GLU A 125 6.89 -0.12 3.90
N GLY A 126 6.19 -1.11 4.43
CA GLY A 126 4.82 -0.96 4.84
C GLY A 126 4.51 -1.79 6.08
N GLY A 127 3.34 -1.55 6.67
CA GLY A 127 2.94 -2.32 7.83
C GLY A 127 1.56 -1.99 8.33
N PHE A 128 1.15 -2.84 9.27
CA PHE A 128 -0.12 -2.72 9.98
C PHE A 128 0.14 -2.81 11.48
N ARG A 129 -0.48 -1.90 12.23
CA ARG A 129 -0.47 -1.92 13.69
C ARG A 129 -1.90 -2.06 14.20
N LEU A 130 -2.10 -2.96 15.15
CA LEU A 130 -3.37 -3.22 15.80
C LEU A 130 -3.31 -2.73 17.25
N THR A 131 -4.30 -1.96 17.67
CA THR A 131 -4.45 -1.50 19.04
C THR A 131 -5.83 -1.88 19.54
N THR A 132 -5.90 -2.73 20.56
CA THR A 132 -7.15 -3.10 21.21
C THR A 132 -7.67 -1.90 22.02
N LEU A 133 -8.92 -1.52 21.76
CA LEU A 133 -9.61 -0.45 22.47
C LEU A 133 -10.29 -0.98 23.74
N PRO A 134 -10.58 -0.11 24.73
CA PRO A 134 -11.19 -0.53 26.01
C PRO A 134 -12.53 -1.25 25.86
N ASP A 135 -13.25 -1.03 24.79
CA ASP A 135 -14.55 -1.65 24.46
C ASP A 135 -14.43 -2.96 23.65
N GLY A 136 -13.19 -3.46 23.45
CA GLY A 136 -12.92 -4.71 22.74
C GLY A 136 -12.85 -4.57 21.23
N ARG A 137 -13.04 -3.38 20.67
CA ARG A 137 -12.80 -3.07 19.26
C ARG A 137 -11.31 -2.97 18.97
N THR A 138 -10.95 -2.96 17.70
CA THR A 138 -9.57 -2.83 17.26
C THR A 138 -9.40 -1.59 16.39
N ARG A 139 -8.44 -0.73 16.74
CA ARG A 139 -7.91 0.27 15.83
C ARG A 139 -6.86 -0.39 14.97
N LEU A 140 -7.04 -0.33 13.66
CA LEU A 140 -6.09 -0.79 12.66
C LEU A 140 -5.47 0.42 11.97
N THR A 141 -4.15 0.54 12.07
CA THR A 141 -3.36 1.58 11.40
C THR A 141 -2.52 0.93 10.31
N GLY A 142 -2.61 1.44 9.08
CA GLY A 142 -1.73 1.10 7.97
C GLY A 142 -0.67 2.19 7.80
N GLU A 143 0.58 1.81 7.60
CA GLU A 143 1.71 2.72 7.37
C GLU A 143 2.40 2.36 6.06
N SER A 144 2.86 3.37 5.31
CA SER A 144 3.64 3.22 4.08
C SER A 144 4.78 4.22 4.07
N HIS A 145 6.01 3.72 4.00
CA HIS A 145 7.21 4.52 3.81
C HIS A 145 7.67 4.43 2.36
N TYR A 146 7.92 5.55 1.74
CA TYR A 146 8.22 5.64 0.32
C TYR A 146 9.26 6.71 -0.01
N LEU A 147 9.84 6.59 -1.20
CA LEU A 147 10.79 7.52 -1.78
C LEU A 147 10.18 8.17 -3.01
N LEU A 148 10.29 9.52 -3.09
CA LEU A 148 9.98 10.30 -4.28
C LEU A 148 11.25 10.83 -4.91
N ASN A 149 11.43 10.52 -6.18
CA ASN A 149 12.53 10.98 -7.01
C ASN A 149 12.02 11.80 -8.20
N ILE A 150 11.24 12.83 -7.90
CA ILE A 150 10.63 13.72 -8.89
C ILE A 150 10.65 15.18 -8.38
N ALA A 151 10.88 16.12 -9.26
CA ALA A 151 10.95 17.54 -8.92
C ALA A 151 9.71 18.31 -9.44
N PRO A 152 9.19 19.28 -8.67
CA PRO A 152 9.52 19.62 -7.28
C PRO A 152 8.93 18.61 -6.31
N ALA A 153 9.77 18.00 -5.46
CA ALA A 153 9.36 16.90 -4.59
C ALA A 153 8.20 17.28 -3.65
N ALA A 154 8.24 18.46 -3.05
CA ALA A 154 7.19 18.92 -2.13
C ALA A 154 5.81 19.05 -2.80
N TYR A 155 5.75 19.44 -4.07
CA TYR A 155 4.49 19.49 -4.82
C TYR A 155 3.95 18.09 -5.08
N TRP A 156 4.78 17.18 -5.57
CA TRP A 156 4.38 15.82 -5.87
C TRP A 156 4.07 15.01 -4.62
N ASN A 157 4.70 15.33 -3.49
CA ASN A 157 4.42 14.67 -2.22
C ASN A 157 2.97 14.84 -1.78
N LEU A 158 2.38 16.03 -1.94
CA LEU A 158 0.97 16.28 -1.60
C LEU A 158 0.02 15.32 -2.33
N TRP A 159 0.26 15.07 -3.62
CA TRP A 159 -0.53 14.13 -4.41
C TRP A 159 -0.24 12.68 -4.03
N THR A 160 1.03 12.37 -3.75
CA THR A 160 1.43 11.03 -3.35
C THR A 160 0.82 10.63 -2.01
N GLU A 161 0.85 11.51 -1.02
CA GLU A 161 0.21 11.28 0.28
C GLU A 161 -1.27 10.94 0.13
N GLU A 162 -2.01 11.71 -0.67
CA GLU A 162 -3.43 11.49 -0.90
C GLU A 162 -3.69 10.15 -1.61
N ILE A 163 -2.89 9.83 -2.65
CA ILE A 163 -3.01 8.56 -3.37
C ILE A 163 -2.68 7.38 -2.44
N VAL A 164 -1.60 7.46 -1.66
CA VAL A 164 -1.20 6.41 -0.71
C VAL A 164 -2.28 6.24 0.37
N HIS A 165 -2.84 7.35 0.86
CA HIS A 165 -3.97 7.31 1.80
C HIS A 165 -5.17 6.57 1.24
N MET A 166 -5.58 6.87 0.00
CA MET A 166 -6.68 6.16 -0.68
C MET A 166 -6.38 4.67 -0.86
N VAL A 167 -5.13 4.31 -1.21
CA VAL A 167 -4.68 2.91 -1.33
C VAL A 167 -4.77 2.20 0.03
N GLN A 168 -4.30 2.84 1.10
CA GLN A 168 -4.35 2.28 2.46
C GLN A 168 -5.80 2.08 2.90
N LEU A 169 -6.66 3.10 2.78
CA LEU A 169 -8.07 3.00 3.18
C LEU A 169 -8.78 1.86 2.45
N ARG A 170 -8.52 1.67 1.16
CA ARG A 170 -9.08 0.55 0.41
C ARG A 170 -8.77 -0.80 1.04
N VAL A 171 -7.52 -1.01 1.47
CA VAL A 171 -7.08 -2.24 2.13
C VAL A 171 -7.69 -2.36 3.52
N LEU A 172 -7.65 -1.29 4.32
CA LEU A 172 -8.15 -1.28 5.69
C LEU A 172 -9.66 -1.55 5.73
N GLU A 173 -10.45 -0.92 4.86
CA GLU A 173 -11.90 -1.12 4.76
C GLU A 173 -12.26 -2.55 4.31
N HIS A 174 -11.47 -3.15 3.42
CA HIS A 174 -11.66 -4.54 3.06
C HIS A 174 -11.41 -5.48 4.25
N VAL A 175 -10.31 -5.26 5.00
CA VAL A 175 -10.01 -6.02 6.23
C VAL A 175 -11.13 -5.86 7.25
N LYS A 176 -11.65 -4.64 7.44
CA LYS A 176 -12.80 -4.35 8.31
C LYS A 176 -14.02 -5.17 7.91
N THR A 177 -14.43 -5.08 6.66
CA THR A 177 -15.60 -5.80 6.14
C THR A 177 -15.51 -7.30 6.43
N ARG A 178 -14.34 -7.90 6.21
CA ARG A 178 -14.12 -9.33 6.45
C ARG A 178 -14.08 -9.69 7.93
N ALA A 179 -13.40 -8.87 8.74
CA ALA A 179 -13.30 -9.11 10.18
C ALA A 179 -14.67 -8.98 10.88
N GLU A 180 -15.51 -8.06 10.44
CA GLU A 180 -16.85 -7.83 10.99
C GLU A 180 -17.88 -8.85 10.49
N ALA A 181 -17.75 -9.38 9.27
CA ALA A 181 -18.65 -10.39 8.73
C ALA A 181 -18.69 -11.67 9.58
N GLY A 182 -17.56 -12.08 10.16
CA GLY A 182 -17.48 -13.22 11.08
C GLY A 182 -18.17 -12.98 12.44
N SER A 183 -18.59 -11.75 12.76
CA SER A 183 -19.32 -11.40 13.98
C SER A 183 -20.85 -11.63 13.89
N LYS A 184 -21.37 -11.76 12.67
CA LYS A 184 -22.81 -11.92 12.39
C LYS A 184 -23.22 -13.37 12.18
N SER A 185 -22.63 -14.35 12.89
CA SER A 185 -23.19 -15.71 12.91
C SER A 185 -24.53 -15.68 13.62
N PRO A 186 -25.64 -16.11 13.02
CA PRO A 186 -26.96 -16.05 13.67
C PRO A 186 -26.98 -16.99 14.88
N LYS A 187 -27.59 -16.49 15.96
CA LYS A 187 -28.02 -17.33 17.09
C LYS A 187 -29.12 -18.29 16.66
#